data_2baa59fc6dfd0f9fc6b517318c2cb784
#
_entry.id   2baa59fc6dfd0f9fc6b517318c2cb784
#
_cell.length_a   1.000
_cell.length_b   1.000
_cell.length_c   1.000
_cell.angle_alpha   90.00
_cell.angle_beta   90.00
_cell.angle_gamma   90.00
#
_symmetry.space_group_name_H-M   'P 1'
#
loop_
_entity.id
_entity.type
_entity.pdbx_description
1 polymer ?
#
loop_
_entity_poly.entity_id
_entity_poly.type
_entity_poly.pdbx_seq_one_letter_code
_entity_poly.pdbx_strand_id
1 'polypeptide(L)'
;GDHRDLHSFPTRRSSDLAMKIKEWAEEDRPREKMLLKGIASLSDAELLAILIGSGNSRETAVQLSQRILNSVNNNLNALGKLSVKELMSKFKGIGKVKAITINAALELGKRRGNSDPVQRPVIHSSSDVYRIFYPLLCDLPHEELWIALTNRSSLVIEKVKISQGGISETSADLRIILKAAINALAVGIILCHNHPSGNPRPSRQDDLLTQHLRDAARLLEIQLLDHIVLADGSYYSYSDEGTL
;
A
#
# COMPACT_ATOMS: atom_id res chain seq x y z
N GLY A 1 10.64 -76.56 -2.77
CA GLY A 1 9.45 -75.80 -2.38
C GLY A 1 9.89 -74.45 -1.79
N ASP A 2 9.67 -73.39 -2.52
CA ASP A 2 10.12 -72.05 -2.18
C ASP A 2 8.88 -71.27 -1.76
N HIS A 3 8.72 -71.02 -0.47
CA HIS A 3 7.67 -70.16 0.06
C HIS A 3 8.18 -68.71 0.09
N ARG A 4 7.71 -67.88 -0.85
CA ARG A 4 7.89 -66.44 -0.77
C ARG A 4 6.88 -65.86 0.19
N ASP A 5 7.38 -65.32 1.29
CA ASP A 5 6.62 -64.50 2.21
C ASP A 5 6.15 -63.24 1.54
N LEU A 6 4.85 -63.09 1.39
CA LEU A 6 4.18 -61.86 1.00
C LEU A 6 4.24 -60.88 2.19
N HIS A 7 5.16 -59.91 2.09
CA HIS A 7 5.17 -58.77 2.98
C HIS A 7 3.85 -58.03 2.91
N SER A 8 3.01 -58.24 3.91
CA SER A 8 1.83 -57.40 4.15
C SER A 8 2.25 -55.98 4.49
N PHE A 9 1.96 -55.05 3.59
CA PHE A 9 2.06 -53.62 3.90
C PHE A 9 1.18 -53.31 5.08
N PRO A 10 1.66 -52.54 6.08
CA PRO A 10 0.84 -52.18 7.23
C PRO A 10 -0.26 -51.24 6.71
N THR A 11 -1.52 -51.68 6.84
CA THR A 11 -2.70 -50.85 6.67
C THR A 11 -2.58 -49.64 7.61
N ARG A 12 -2.45 -48.44 7.03
CA ARG A 12 -2.49 -47.17 7.78
C ARG A 12 -3.75 -47.15 8.64
N ARG A 13 -3.56 -47.23 9.96
CA ARG A 13 -4.63 -46.98 10.91
C ARG A 13 -5.12 -45.53 10.73
N SER A 14 -6.43 -45.38 10.60
CA SER A 14 -7.14 -44.09 10.48
C SER A 14 -7.21 -43.35 11.83
N SER A 15 -6.08 -43.04 12.42
CA SER A 15 -5.95 -42.24 13.62
C SER A 15 -4.89 -41.15 13.52
N ASP A 16 -4.67 -40.61 12.31
CA ASP A 16 -3.91 -39.35 12.18
C ASP A 16 -4.85 -38.21 12.58
N LEU A 17 -4.91 -37.94 13.89
CA LEU A 17 -5.39 -36.67 14.42
C LEU A 17 -4.61 -35.58 13.68
N ALA A 18 -5.33 -34.76 12.95
CA ALA A 18 -4.72 -33.69 12.16
C ALA A 18 -3.81 -32.87 13.08
N MET A 19 -2.50 -32.82 12.74
CA MET A 19 -1.52 -32.05 13.48
C MET A 19 -2.05 -30.61 13.64
N LYS A 20 -2.08 -30.08 14.84
CA LYS A 20 -2.59 -28.74 15.12
C LYS A 20 -1.68 -27.70 14.41
N ILE A 21 -2.24 -26.63 13.89
CA ILE A 21 -1.45 -25.56 13.23
C ILE A 21 -0.31 -25.04 14.13
N LYS A 22 -0.50 -25.05 15.46
CA LYS A 22 0.54 -24.65 16.43
C LYS A 22 1.76 -25.60 16.46
N GLU A 23 1.62 -26.80 15.94
CA GLU A 23 2.68 -27.82 15.85
C GLU A 23 3.44 -27.74 14.51
N TRP A 24 2.96 -26.93 13.55
CA TRP A 24 3.64 -26.68 12.30
C TRP A 24 4.87 -25.81 12.51
N ALA A 25 5.83 -25.87 11.57
CA ALA A 25 6.92 -24.90 11.54
C ALA A 25 6.33 -23.46 11.49
N GLU A 26 6.97 -22.53 12.14
CA GLU A 26 6.45 -21.17 12.28
C GLU A 26 6.18 -20.54 10.92
N GLU A 27 7.07 -20.76 9.97
CA GLU A 27 6.97 -20.25 8.60
C GLU A 27 5.82 -20.86 7.76
N ASP A 28 5.22 -21.96 8.23
CA ASP A 28 4.09 -22.62 7.56
C ASP A 28 2.75 -22.27 8.19
N ARG A 29 2.76 -21.62 9.36
CA ARG A 29 1.52 -21.15 10.00
C ARG A 29 1.01 -19.93 9.23
N PRO A 30 -0.27 -19.89 8.80
CA PRO A 30 -0.75 -18.87 7.88
C PRO A 30 -0.48 -17.41 8.31
N ARG A 31 -0.63 -17.08 9.61
CA ARG A 31 -0.40 -15.72 10.13
C ARG A 31 1.08 -15.35 10.12
N GLU A 32 1.91 -16.23 10.61
CA GLU A 32 3.36 -16.10 10.66
C GLU A 32 3.95 -16.07 9.23
N LYS A 33 3.47 -16.96 8.35
CA LYS A 33 3.82 -16.97 6.92
C LYS A 33 3.48 -15.63 6.24
N MET A 34 2.30 -15.05 6.56
CA MET A 34 1.91 -13.73 6.04
C MET A 34 2.90 -12.63 6.48
N LEU A 35 3.33 -12.66 7.74
CA LEU A 35 4.28 -11.67 8.28
C LEU A 35 5.68 -11.83 7.70
N LEU A 36 6.15 -13.08 7.54
CA LEU A 36 7.50 -13.38 7.07
C LEU A 36 7.66 -13.27 5.55
N LYS A 37 6.67 -13.76 4.80
CA LYS A 37 6.74 -13.93 3.32
C LYS A 37 5.76 -13.02 2.55
N GLY A 38 4.94 -12.25 3.26
CA GLY A 38 3.93 -11.36 2.67
C GLY A 38 2.63 -12.07 2.28
N ILE A 39 1.57 -11.29 2.09
CA ILE A 39 0.22 -11.81 1.82
C ILE A 39 0.12 -12.61 0.50
N ALA A 40 0.90 -12.25 -0.51
CA ALA A 40 0.89 -12.93 -1.81
C ALA A 40 1.41 -14.38 -1.76
N SER A 41 2.08 -14.78 -0.69
CA SER A 41 2.57 -16.15 -0.49
C SER A 41 1.51 -17.12 0.00
N LEU A 42 0.34 -16.61 0.44
CA LEU A 42 -0.72 -17.43 1.00
C LEU A 42 -1.69 -17.93 -0.09
N SER A 43 -2.10 -19.18 0.04
CA SER A 43 -3.21 -19.73 -0.72
C SER A 43 -4.56 -19.19 -0.23
N ASP A 44 -5.61 -19.29 -1.06
CA ASP A 44 -6.97 -18.91 -0.68
C ASP A 44 -7.44 -19.64 0.58
N ALA A 45 -7.04 -20.90 0.76
CA ALA A 45 -7.36 -21.68 1.95
C ALA A 45 -6.67 -21.14 3.22
N GLU A 46 -5.43 -20.69 3.11
CA GLU A 46 -4.70 -20.06 4.21
C GLU A 46 -5.28 -18.69 4.57
N LEU A 47 -5.65 -17.89 3.56
CA LEU A 47 -6.34 -16.61 3.77
C LEU A 47 -7.68 -16.80 4.47
N LEU A 48 -8.48 -17.77 4.00
CA LEU A 48 -9.75 -18.13 4.64
C LEU A 48 -9.55 -18.67 6.06
N ALA A 49 -8.48 -19.44 6.30
CA ALA A 49 -8.13 -19.94 7.62
C ALA A 49 -7.78 -18.83 8.62
N ILE A 50 -7.13 -17.77 8.17
CA ILE A 50 -6.88 -16.56 8.97
C ILE A 50 -8.21 -15.92 9.40
N LEU A 51 -9.16 -15.79 8.46
CA LEU A 51 -10.46 -15.18 8.71
C LEU A 51 -11.30 -15.99 9.72
N ILE A 52 -11.36 -17.31 9.58
CA ILE A 52 -12.15 -18.15 10.50
C ILE A 52 -11.44 -18.42 11.82
N GLY A 53 -10.13 -18.20 11.90
CA GLY A 53 -9.32 -18.21 13.11
C GLY A 53 -9.08 -19.60 13.75
N SER A 54 -10.01 -20.53 13.61
CA SER A 54 -9.90 -21.89 14.18
C SER A 54 -10.69 -22.91 13.35
N GLY A 55 -10.23 -24.16 13.35
CA GLY A 55 -10.96 -25.29 12.79
C GLY A 55 -12.08 -25.79 13.70
N ASN A 56 -12.29 -27.10 13.67
CA ASN A 56 -13.20 -27.83 14.56
C ASN A 56 -12.44 -28.96 15.26
N SER A 57 -13.15 -29.87 15.96
CA SER A 57 -12.54 -30.98 16.69
C SER A 57 -11.80 -32.00 15.81
N ARG A 58 -12.03 -32.00 14.51
CA ARG A 58 -11.48 -32.98 13.55
C ARG A 58 -10.57 -32.37 12.49
N GLU A 59 -10.68 -31.07 12.24
CA GLU A 59 -10.00 -30.37 11.14
C GLU A 59 -9.34 -29.10 11.66
N THR A 60 -8.15 -28.80 11.15
CA THR A 60 -7.50 -27.50 11.34
C THR A 60 -8.28 -26.41 10.60
N ALA A 61 -7.97 -25.14 10.88
CA ALA A 61 -8.58 -24.02 10.15
C ALA A 61 -8.29 -24.10 8.63
N VAL A 62 -7.08 -24.51 8.24
CA VAL A 62 -6.70 -24.66 6.82
C VAL A 62 -7.47 -25.79 6.16
N GLN A 63 -7.58 -26.96 6.79
CA GLN A 63 -8.36 -28.08 6.26
C GLN A 63 -9.84 -27.76 6.11
N LEU A 64 -10.43 -27.10 7.14
CA LEU A 64 -11.81 -26.63 7.07
C LEU A 64 -12.00 -25.64 5.91
N SER A 65 -11.06 -24.70 5.73
CA SER A 65 -11.08 -23.76 4.62
C SER A 65 -10.95 -24.41 3.26
N GLN A 66 -10.06 -25.39 3.10
CA GLN A 66 -9.95 -26.21 1.88
C GLN A 66 -11.27 -26.93 1.55
N ARG A 67 -11.93 -27.51 2.57
CA ARG A 67 -13.21 -28.18 2.38
C ARG A 67 -14.31 -27.22 1.94
N ILE A 68 -14.34 -26.01 2.51
CA ILE A 68 -15.27 -24.95 2.09
C ILE A 68 -15.01 -24.56 0.64
N LEU A 69 -13.77 -24.27 0.27
CA LEU A 69 -13.39 -23.87 -1.10
C LEU A 69 -13.68 -24.99 -2.10
N ASN A 70 -13.34 -26.23 -1.80
CA ASN A 70 -13.61 -27.38 -2.66
C ASN A 70 -15.12 -27.54 -2.94
N SER A 71 -15.99 -27.25 -1.98
CA SER A 71 -17.46 -27.35 -2.18
C SER A 71 -18.01 -26.36 -3.19
N VAL A 72 -17.26 -25.33 -3.52
CA VAL A 72 -17.57 -24.31 -4.55
C VAL A 72 -16.58 -24.33 -5.71
N ASN A 73 -15.88 -25.46 -5.92
CA ASN A 73 -14.88 -25.65 -6.98
C ASN A 73 -13.76 -24.58 -6.96
N ASN A 74 -13.32 -24.17 -5.77
CA ASN A 74 -12.33 -23.11 -5.54
C ASN A 74 -12.71 -21.76 -6.16
N ASN A 75 -14.00 -21.49 -6.34
CA ASN A 75 -14.50 -20.27 -6.92
C ASN A 75 -14.98 -19.29 -5.82
N LEU A 76 -14.21 -18.21 -5.59
CA LEU A 76 -14.54 -17.20 -4.58
C LEU A 76 -15.85 -16.47 -4.85
N ASN A 77 -16.23 -16.28 -6.13
CA ASN A 77 -17.53 -15.69 -6.46
C ASN A 77 -18.69 -16.63 -6.11
N ALA A 78 -18.51 -17.94 -6.27
CA ALA A 78 -19.50 -18.93 -5.82
C ALA A 78 -19.58 -18.98 -4.28
N LEU A 79 -18.43 -18.88 -3.59
CA LEU A 79 -18.39 -18.78 -2.12
C LEU A 79 -19.16 -17.54 -1.63
N GLY A 80 -18.99 -16.39 -2.30
CA GLY A 80 -19.67 -15.14 -1.96
C GLY A 80 -21.20 -15.17 -2.15
N LYS A 81 -21.73 -16.15 -2.87
CA LYS A 81 -23.18 -16.37 -3.00
C LYS A 81 -23.80 -17.15 -1.87
N LEU A 82 -23.00 -17.83 -1.05
CA LEU A 82 -23.50 -18.58 0.09
C LEU A 82 -23.92 -17.63 1.21
N SER A 83 -25.14 -17.78 1.66
CA SER A 83 -25.66 -17.03 2.81
C SER A 83 -25.01 -17.52 4.12
N VAL A 84 -25.09 -16.68 5.16
CA VAL A 84 -24.66 -17.03 6.52
C VAL A 84 -25.31 -18.34 6.99
N LYS A 85 -26.61 -18.54 6.71
CA LYS A 85 -27.35 -19.74 7.07
C LYS A 85 -26.80 -20.98 6.34
N GLU A 86 -26.50 -20.88 5.06
CA GLU A 86 -25.95 -21.99 4.27
C GLU A 86 -24.53 -22.34 4.73
N LEU A 87 -23.68 -21.38 5.02
CA LEU A 87 -22.35 -21.65 5.55
C LEU A 87 -22.42 -22.39 6.90
N MET A 88 -23.31 -21.97 7.79
CA MET A 88 -23.52 -22.64 9.08
C MET A 88 -24.07 -24.06 8.97
N SER A 89 -25.02 -24.29 8.04
CA SER A 89 -25.66 -25.59 7.88
C SER A 89 -24.80 -26.61 7.15
N LYS A 90 -24.03 -26.15 6.14
CA LYS A 90 -23.19 -27.04 5.30
C LYS A 90 -21.87 -27.43 5.96
N PHE A 91 -21.30 -26.57 6.81
CA PHE A 91 -19.94 -26.75 7.31
C PHE A 91 -19.89 -26.82 8.83
N LYS A 92 -19.74 -28.04 9.35
CA LYS A 92 -19.49 -28.26 10.78
C LYS A 92 -18.21 -27.53 11.20
N GLY A 93 -18.30 -26.67 12.21
CA GLY A 93 -17.19 -25.82 12.66
C GLY A 93 -17.29 -24.36 12.20
N ILE A 94 -18.22 -24.04 11.30
CA ILE A 94 -18.59 -22.69 10.95
C ILE A 94 -19.83 -22.28 11.74
N GLY A 95 -19.60 -21.52 12.81
CA GLY A 95 -20.67 -20.87 13.59
C GLY A 95 -21.01 -19.49 13.00
N LYS A 96 -21.99 -18.82 13.64
CA LYS A 96 -22.49 -17.51 13.20
C LYS A 96 -21.39 -16.47 12.95
N VAL A 97 -20.45 -16.35 13.88
CA VAL A 97 -19.35 -15.36 13.78
C VAL A 97 -18.48 -15.63 12.56
N LYS A 98 -18.01 -16.87 12.39
CA LYS A 98 -17.15 -17.24 11.26
C LYS A 98 -17.87 -17.05 9.92
N ALA A 99 -19.15 -17.42 9.82
CA ALA A 99 -19.93 -17.23 8.60
C ALA A 99 -20.11 -15.74 8.26
N ILE A 100 -20.37 -14.89 9.25
CA ILE A 100 -20.45 -13.43 9.06
C ILE A 100 -19.09 -12.88 8.61
N THR A 101 -17.98 -13.29 9.23
CA THR A 101 -16.63 -12.84 8.87
C THR A 101 -16.30 -13.18 7.41
N ILE A 102 -16.62 -14.40 6.96
CA ILE A 102 -16.42 -14.81 5.57
C ILE A 102 -17.20 -13.90 4.61
N ASN A 103 -18.51 -13.73 4.85
CA ASN A 103 -19.36 -12.94 3.99
C ASN A 103 -18.96 -11.46 3.99
N ALA A 104 -18.59 -10.91 5.14
CA ALA A 104 -18.10 -9.52 5.24
C ALA A 104 -16.80 -9.31 4.46
N ALA A 105 -15.85 -10.25 4.55
CA ALA A 105 -14.59 -10.15 3.80
C ALA A 105 -14.81 -10.22 2.28
N LEU A 106 -15.69 -11.11 1.81
CA LEU A 106 -16.03 -11.24 0.39
C LEU A 106 -16.77 -10.00 -0.13
N GLU A 107 -17.69 -9.44 0.67
CA GLU A 107 -18.38 -8.20 0.29
C GLU A 107 -17.42 -7.00 0.22
N LEU A 108 -16.48 -6.89 1.16
CA LEU A 108 -15.43 -5.85 1.09
C LEU A 108 -14.56 -6.02 -0.15
N GLY A 109 -14.18 -7.26 -0.49
CA GLY A 109 -13.44 -7.54 -1.73
C GLY A 109 -14.20 -7.12 -2.99
N LYS A 110 -15.51 -7.40 -3.03
CA LYS A 110 -16.40 -6.97 -4.12
C LYS A 110 -16.51 -5.43 -4.19
N ARG A 111 -16.72 -4.75 -3.07
CA ARG A 111 -16.77 -3.29 -3.02
C ARG A 111 -15.45 -2.67 -3.45
N ARG A 112 -14.30 -3.24 -3.05
CA ARG A 112 -12.99 -2.80 -3.53
C ARG A 112 -12.87 -2.90 -5.04
N GLY A 113 -13.33 -4.00 -5.65
CA GLY A 113 -13.30 -4.16 -7.11
C GLY A 113 -14.19 -3.15 -7.86
N ASN A 114 -15.25 -2.66 -7.20
CA ASN A 114 -16.17 -1.68 -7.75
C ASN A 114 -15.86 -0.24 -7.33
N SER A 115 -14.82 -0.03 -6.49
CA SER A 115 -14.40 1.30 -6.09
C SER A 115 -13.60 1.96 -7.21
N ASP A 116 -13.87 3.23 -7.46
CA ASP A 116 -13.06 4.00 -8.38
C ASP A 116 -11.60 4.01 -7.92
N PRO A 117 -10.64 3.90 -8.84
CA PRO A 117 -9.23 4.10 -8.50
C PRO A 117 -9.05 5.46 -7.84
N VAL A 118 -8.23 5.52 -6.80
CA VAL A 118 -7.85 6.81 -6.20
C VAL A 118 -7.23 7.65 -7.32
N GLN A 119 -7.96 8.67 -7.77
CA GLN A 119 -7.47 9.59 -8.78
C GLN A 119 -6.32 10.40 -8.16
N ARG A 120 -5.12 10.12 -8.63
CA ARG A 120 -3.95 10.92 -8.30
C ARG A 120 -3.73 11.93 -9.41
N PRO A 121 -3.46 13.20 -9.09
CA PRO A 121 -3.24 14.21 -10.13
C PRO A 121 -2.01 13.87 -10.96
N VAL A 122 -2.09 14.09 -12.26
CA VAL A 122 -0.96 14.04 -13.19
C VAL A 122 -0.52 15.48 -13.45
N ILE A 123 0.78 15.74 -13.39
CA ILE A 123 1.36 17.07 -13.59
C ILE A 123 1.89 17.14 -15.03
N HIS A 124 1.33 18.03 -15.83
CA HIS A 124 1.76 18.30 -17.19
C HIS A 124 2.39 19.70 -17.32
N SER A 125 2.13 20.57 -16.36
CA SER A 125 2.55 21.97 -16.38
C SER A 125 2.72 22.54 -14.98
N SER A 126 3.40 23.65 -14.86
CA SER A 126 3.50 24.45 -13.64
C SER A 126 2.13 24.86 -13.09
N SER A 127 1.16 25.12 -13.96
CA SER A 127 -0.20 25.46 -13.56
C SER A 127 -0.94 24.30 -12.87
N ASP A 128 -0.58 23.05 -13.17
CA ASP A 128 -1.14 21.89 -12.44
C ASP A 128 -0.59 21.84 -11.01
N VAL A 129 0.70 22.11 -10.83
CA VAL A 129 1.33 22.22 -9.51
C VAL A 129 0.69 23.35 -8.71
N TYR A 130 0.51 24.51 -9.33
CA TYR A 130 -0.18 25.64 -8.71
C TYR A 130 -1.57 25.23 -8.20
N ARG A 131 -2.40 24.61 -9.05
CA ARG A 131 -3.74 24.13 -8.65
C ARG A 131 -3.74 23.12 -7.52
N ILE A 132 -2.71 22.30 -7.43
CA ILE A 132 -2.58 21.28 -6.38
C ILE A 132 -2.19 21.91 -5.03
N PHE A 133 -1.29 22.89 -5.05
CA PHE A 133 -0.71 23.44 -3.82
C PHE A 133 -1.32 24.74 -3.36
N TYR A 134 -1.88 25.55 -4.26
CA TYR A 134 -2.52 26.82 -3.90
C TYR A 134 -3.56 26.70 -2.78
N PRO A 135 -4.51 25.75 -2.84
CA PRO A 135 -5.49 25.59 -1.75
C PRO A 135 -4.88 25.19 -0.40
N LEU A 136 -3.65 24.68 -0.39
CA LEU A 136 -2.95 24.27 0.83
C LEU A 136 -2.16 25.42 1.45
N LEU A 137 -1.73 26.39 0.64
CA LEU A 137 -0.70 27.35 0.99
C LEU A 137 -1.15 28.82 0.93
N CYS A 138 -2.24 29.14 0.22
CA CYS A 138 -2.64 30.53 -0.07
C CYS A 138 -2.98 31.36 1.16
N ASP A 139 -3.54 30.75 2.21
CA ASP A 139 -3.99 31.46 3.42
C ASP A 139 -3.01 31.37 4.58
N LEU A 140 -1.81 30.82 4.35
CA LEU A 140 -0.83 30.65 5.43
C LEU A 140 -0.09 31.96 5.73
N PRO A 141 -0.02 32.39 6.99
CA PRO A 141 0.70 33.59 7.39
C PRO A 141 2.22 33.41 7.48
N HIS A 142 2.72 32.21 7.17
CA HIS A 142 4.13 31.83 7.23
C HIS A 142 4.50 31.01 6.00
N GLU A 143 5.78 30.91 5.72
CA GLU A 143 6.28 30.08 4.63
C GLU A 143 6.25 28.61 5.00
N GLU A 144 5.80 27.78 4.07
CA GLU A 144 5.91 26.32 4.12
C GLU A 144 6.54 25.79 2.84
N LEU A 145 7.47 24.88 2.99
CA LEU A 145 8.03 24.14 1.87
C LEU A 145 7.42 22.75 1.78
N TRP A 146 6.94 22.43 0.62
CA TRP A 146 6.37 21.17 0.26
C TRP A 146 7.06 20.55 -0.94
N ILE A 147 6.92 19.25 -1.11
CA ILE A 147 7.31 18.55 -2.32
C ILE A 147 6.15 17.73 -2.87
N ALA A 148 6.06 17.66 -4.20
CA ALA A 148 5.34 16.60 -4.88
C ALA A 148 6.35 15.58 -5.40
N LEU A 149 6.12 14.32 -5.10
CA LEU A 149 6.89 13.18 -5.56
C LEU A 149 6.13 12.51 -6.72
N THR A 150 6.81 12.27 -7.84
CA THR A 150 6.15 11.74 -9.05
C THR A 150 6.81 10.46 -9.55
N ASN A 151 6.03 9.67 -10.28
CA ASN A 151 6.52 8.55 -11.06
C ASN A 151 6.92 9.01 -12.48
N ARG A 152 7.35 8.07 -13.35
CA ARG A 152 7.75 8.34 -14.74
C ARG A 152 6.65 8.95 -15.62
N SER A 153 5.38 8.77 -15.25
CA SER A 153 4.24 9.33 -15.97
C SER A 153 3.76 10.64 -15.37
N SER A 154 4.60 11.32 -14.58
CA SER A 154 4.26 12.57 -13.87
C SER A 154 3.03 12.47 -12.96
N LEU A 155 2.65 11.24 -12.57
CA LEU A 155 1.59 11.00 -11.61
C LEU A 155 2.12 11.31 -10.20
N VAL A 156 1.42 12.13 -9.44
CA VAL A 156 1.78 12.45 -8.05
C VAL A 156 1.61 11.21 -7.18
N ILE A 157 2.71 10.69 -6.66
CA ILE A 157 2.72 9.56 -5.72
C ILE A 157 2.33 10.06 -4.34
N GLU A 158 2.97 11.15 -3.91
CA GLU A 158 2.83 11.69 -2.55
C GLU A 158 3.11 13.19 -2.55
N LYS A 159 2.48 13.90 -1.61
CA LYS A 159 2.79 15.30 -1.27
C LYS A 159 3.31 15.31 0.16
N VAL A 160 4.49 15.88 0.38
CA VAL A 160 5.14 15.88 1.71
C VAL A 160 5.47 17.30 2.10
N LYS A 161 5.06 17.70 3.30
CA LYS A 161 5.52 18.92 3.93
C LYS A 161 6.94 18.72 4.45
N ILE A 162 7.87 19.53 4.01
CA ILE A 162 9.29 19.43 4.36
C ILE A 162 9.63 20.31 5.54
N SER A 163 9.21 21.57 5.51
CA SER A 163 9.49 22.51 6.56
C SER A 163 8.40 23.56 6.68
N GLN A 164 8.38 24.19 7.85
CA GLN A 164 7.55 25.32 8.18
C GLN A 164 8.46 26.36 8.82
N GLY A 165 8.58 27.52 8.20
CA GLY A 165 9.43 28.61 8.68
C GLY A 165 8.69 29.57 9.60
N GLY A 166 9.48 30.45 10.28
CA GLY A 166 8.99 31.69 10.84
C GLY A 166 8.74 32.73 9.75
N ILE A 167 8.52 33.98 10.15
CA ILE A 167 8.16 35.09 9.24
C ILE A 167 9.27 35.40 8.20
N SER A 168 10.49 34.91 8.37
CA SER A 168 11.65 35.37 7.58
C SER A 168 12.52 34.30 6.91
N GLU A 169 12.44 33.00 7.26
CA GLU A 169 13.28 31.96 6.63
C GLU A 169 12.73 30.56 6.83
N THR A 170 12.65 29.80 5.73
CA THR A 170 12.37 28.35 5.73
C THR A 170 13.65 27.59 5.37
N SER A 171 14.35 27.05 6.38
CA SER A 171 15.49 26.18 6.09
C SER A 171 15.03 24.79 5.65
N ALA A 172 15.39 24.38 4.44
CA ALA A 172 15.12 23.05 3.92
C ALA A 172 16.36 22.16 4.07
N ASP A 173 16.20 21.02 4.75
CA ASP A 173 17.23 19.99 4.79
C ASP A 173 17.07 19.06 3.60
N LEU A 174 18.01 19.11 2.65
CA LEU A 174 18.05 18.27 1.45
C LEU A 174 17.95 16.77 1.78
N ARG A 175 18.50 16.36 2.92
CA ARG A 175 18.44 14.95 3.35
C ARG A 175 17.01 14.50 3.61
N ILE A 176 16.15 15.37 4.12
CA ILE A 176 14.72 15.07 4.36
C ILE A 176 14.01 14.93 3.02
N ILE A 177 14.26 15.83 2.08
CA ILE A 177 13.68 15.78 0.73
C ILE A 177 14.08 14.48 0.01
N LEU A 178 15.38 14.21 -0.05
CA LEU A 178 15.90 13.02 -0.74
C LEU A 178 15.46 11.71 -0.07
N LYS A 179 15.42 11.66 1.26
CA LYS A 179 14.90 10.51 2.00
C LYS A 179 13.43 10.24 1.66
N ALA A 180 12.60 11.29 1.59
CA ALA A 180 11.20 11.13 1.21
C ALA A 180 11.08 10.59 -0.22
N ALA A 181 11.86 11.13 -1.16
CA ALA A 181 11.85 10.67 -2.55
C ALA A 181 12.31 9.21 -2.70
N ILE A 182 13.37 8.80 -2.00
CA ILE A 182 13.86 7.42 -2.01
C ILE A 182 12.82 6.48 -1.41
N ASN A 183 12.23 6.81 -0.27
CA ASN A 183 11.21 5.98 0.38
C ASN A 183 9.96 5.77 -0.49
N ALA A 184 9.56 6.81 -1.24
CA ALA A 184 8.44 6.76 -2.17
C ALA A 184 8.81 6.13 -3.52
N LEU A 185 10.08 5.75 -3.76
CA LEU A 185 10.58 5.30 -5.05
C LEU A 185 10.24 6.30 -6.18
N ALA A 186 10.31 7.59 -5.87
CA ALA A 186 9.99 8.66 -6.80
C ALA A 186 11.07 8.80 -7.87
N VAL A 187 10.67 9.18 -9.09
CA VAL A 187 11.57 9.47 -10.22
C VAL A 187 11.71 10.98 -10.42
N GLY A 188 10.71 11.74 -9.98
CA GLY A 188 10.68 13.19 -10.05
C GLY A 188 10.31 13.85 -8.73
N ILE A 189 10.89 15.00 -8.48
CA ILE A 189 10.61 15.90 -7.36
C ILE A 189 10.16 17.24 -7.93
N ILE A 190 9.11 17.82 -7.37
CA ILE A 190 8.74 19.21 -7.60
C ILE A 190 8.74 19.90 -6.23
N LEU A 191 9.49 20.97 -6.09
CA LEU A 191 9.43 21.84 -4.92
C LEU A 191 8.28 22.84 -5.06
N CYS A 192 7.64 23.16 -3.92
CA CYS A 192 6.62 24.18 -3.87
C CYS A 192 6.65 24.88 -2.50
N HIS A 193 6.74 26.20 -2.49
CA HIS A 193 6.59 26.99 -1.26
C HIS A 193 5.79 28.27 -1.52
N ASN A 194 5.27 28.85 -0.46
CA ASN A 194 4.51 30.09 -0.53
C ASN A 194 5.33 31.26 0.01
N HIS A 195 5.11 32.43 -0.60
CA HIS A 195 5.57 33.72 -0.09
C HIS A 195 4.37 34.51 0.48
N PRO A 196 4.17 34.60 1.80
CA PRO A 196 3.10 35.37 2.42
C PRO A 196 3.16 36.87 2.11
N SER A 197 4.32 37.35 1.65
CA SER A 197 4.50 38.74 1.20
C SER A 197 3.75 39.11 -0.08
N GLY A 198 3.22 38.10 -0.81
CA GLY A 198 2.55 38.29 -2.09
C GLY A 198 3.49 38.49 -3.30
N ASN A 199 4.81 38.46 -3.10
CA ASN A 199 5.79 38.58 -4.18
C ASN A 199 6.26 37.18 -4.63
N PRO A 200 5.97 36.72 -5.88
CA PRO A 200 6.35 35.40 -6.35
C PRO A 200 7.84 35.27 -6.74
N ARG A 201 8.61 36.36 -6.72
CA ARG A 201 10.03 36.31 -7.11
C ARG A 201 10.83 35.49 -6.13
N PRO A 202 11.61 34.50 -6.61
CA PRO A 202 12.49 33.71 -5.74
C PRO A 202 13.52 34.57 -5.02
N SER A 203 13.89 34.17 -3.85
CA SER A 203 15.03 34.71 -3.11
C SER A 203 16.33 34.02 -3.57
N ARG A 204 17.47 34.60 -3.21
CA ARG A 204 18.77 33.94 -3.42
C ARG A 204 18.87 32.57 -2.72
N GLN A 205 18.19 32.42 -1.61
CA GLN A 205 18.17 31.14 -0.87
C GLN A 205 17.37 30.10 -1.63
N ASP A 206 16.26 30.47 -2.28
CA ASP A 206 15.49 29.58 -3.15
C ASP A 206 16.32 29.11 -4.34
N ASP A 207 17.10 30.01 -4.94
CA ASP A 207 18.00 29.66 -6.04
C ASP A 207 19.06 28.64 -5.59
N LEU A 208 19.69 28.86 -4.43
CA LEU A 208 20.68 27.93 -3.88
C LEU A 208 20.08 26.60 -3.52
N LEU A 209 18.90 26.57 -2.90
CA LEU A 209 18.16 25.33 -2.59
C LEU A 209 17.87 24.55 -3.86
N THR A 210 17.33 25.22 -4.88
CA THR A 210 17.01 24.64 -6.18
C THR A 210 18.23 23.99 -6.82
N GLN A 211 19.33 24.74 -6.90
CA GLN A 211 20.57 24.24 -7.48
C GLN A 211 21.13 23.05 -6.71
N HIS A 212 21.25 23.16 -5.39
CA HIS A 212 21.79 22.08 -4.56
C HIS A 212 20.92 20.81 -4.63
N LEU A 213 19.59 20.96 -4.62
CA LEU A 213 18.69 19.82 -4.72
C LEU A 213 18.78 19.16 -6.11
N ARG A 214 18.80 19.95 -7.17
CA ARG A 214 18.97 19.42 -8.54
C ARG A 214 20.25 18.59 -8.66
N ASP A 215 21.37 19.11 -8.18
CA ASP A 215 22.66 18.44 -8.28
C ASP A 215 22.70 17.17 -7.42
N ALA A 216 22.15 17.22 -6.20
CA ALA A 216 22.10 16.06 -5.31
C ALA A 216 21.12 14.96 -5.78
N ALA A 217 19.93 15.35 -6.26
CA ALA A 217 18.94 14.42 -6.78
C ALA A 217 19.42 13.68 -8.04
N ARG A 218 20.16 14.39 -8.91
CA ARG A 218 20.74 13.82 -10.12
C ARG A 218 21.69 12.65 -9.85
N LEU A 219 22.43 12.68 -8.74
CA LEU A 219 23.32 11.56 -8.33
C LEU A 219 22.54 10.30 -7.96
N LEU A 220 21.27 10.45 -7.62
CA LEU A 220 20.35 9.37 -7.27
C LEU A 220 19.41 8.99 -8.42
N GLU A 221 19.67 9.52 -9.63
CA GLU A 221 18.80 9.35 -10.81
C GLU A 221 17.36 9.85 -10.57
N ILE A 222 17.18 10.82 -9.66
CA ILE A 222 15.93 11.50 -9.40
C ILE A 222 15.99 12.88 -10.06
N GLN A 223 14.96 13.24 -10.81
CA GLN A 223 14.92 14.52 -11.52
C GLN A 223 14.19 15.58 -10.69
N LEU A 224 14.80 16.75 -10.48
CA LEU A 224 14.07 17.93 -10.07
C LEU A 224 13.31 18.45 -11.30
N LEU A 225 11.99 18.38 -11.28
CA LEU A 225 11.13 18.73 -12.42
C LEU A 225 10.77 20.21 -12.44
N ASP A 226 10.56 20.82 -11.28
CA ASP A 226 10.27 22.24 -11.12
C ASP A 226 10.48 22.69 -9.67
N HIS A 227 10.55 23.99 -9.48
CA HIS A 227 10.40 24.66 -8.19
C HIS A 227 9.39 25.80 -8.38
N ILE A 228 8.29 25.75 -7.65
CA ILE A 228 7.19 26.72 -7.74
C ILE A 228 7.18 27.59 -6.49
N VAL A 229 7.23 28.89 -6.67
CA VAL A 229 7.02 29.88 -5.61
C VAL A 229 5.63 30.45 -5.74
N LEU A 230 4.76 30.16 -4.77
CA LEU A 230 3.38 30.63 -4.74
C LEU A 230 3.28 31.99 -4.06
N ALA A 231 2.48 32.87 -4.65
CA ALA A 231 2.10 34.14 -4.05
C ALA A 231 0.61 34.38 -4.20
N ASP A 232 0.10 35.49 -3.75
CA ASP A 232 -1.32 35.83 -3.83
C ASP A 232 -1.77 35.94 -5.30
N GLY A 233 -2.55 34.94 -5.75
CA GLY A 233 -3.11 34.85 -7.09
C GLY A 233 -2.11 34.65 -8.23
N SER A 234 -0.81 34.43 -7.94
CA SER A 234 0.27 34.27 -8.93
C SER A 234 1.32 33.26 -8.46
N TYR A 235 2.20 32.87 -9.37
CA TYR A 235 3.34 32.00 -9.02
C TYR A 235 4.52 32.25 -9.97
N TYR A 236 5.69 31.82 -9.53
CA TYR A 236 6.91 31.71 -10.33
C TYR A 236 7.26 30.24 -10.49
N SER A 237 7.66 29.82 -11.69
CA SER A 237 8.14 28.48 -11.98
C SER A 237 9.56 28.58 -12.53
N TYR A 238 10.51 27.88 -11.90
CA TYR A 238 11.89 27.82 -12.38
C TYR A 238 12.00 27.13 -13.73
N SER A 239 11.15 26.16 -14.00
CA SER A 239 11.11 25.45 -15.28
C SER A 239 10.60 26.34 -16.40
N ASP A 240 9.49 27.08 -16.18
CA ASP A 240 8.91 27.97 -17.20
C ASP A 240 9.84 29.13 -17.54
N GLU A 241 10.58 29.64 -16.55
CA GLU A 241 11.55 30.74 -16.72
C GLU A 241 12.92 30.26 -17.23
N GLY A 242 13.12 28.93 -17.38
CA GLY A 242 14.38 28.35 -17.87
C GLY A 242 15.57 28.53 -16.93
N THR A 243 15.30 28.65 -15.62
CA THR A 243 16.30 28.86 -14.55
C THR A 243 16.50 27.64 -13.66
N LEU A 244 15.88 26.53 -14.01
CA LEU A 244 15.98 25.27 -13.28
C LEU A 244 17.34 24.57 -13.51
#